data_002e05882d5b0e01a947601d95d75592
#
_entry.id   002e05882d5b0e01a947601d95d75592
#
_cell.length_a   1.000
_cell.length_b   1.000
_cell.length_c   1.000
_cell.angle_alpha   90.00
_cell.angle_beta   90.00
_cell.angle_gamma   90.00
#
_symmetry.space_group_name_H-M   'P 1'
#
loop_
_entity.id
_entity.type
_entity.pdbx_description
1 polymer ?
#
loop_
_entity_poly.entity_id
_entity_poly.type
_entity_poly.pdbx_seq_one_letter_code
_entity_poly.pdbx_strand_id
1 'polypeptide(L)'
;EMPDNLTLEEKTDIARNNLKIEKALGVTKGKPMTYEQANKGKENPKFGKEEGYRVNCQTCTVTHMLRRLGFDIEAKPNIRQSAYNEMAKQGITWEERFLNRDGTKPDYDYTYKWQVRKGYQVMNANRLKEYFREKFREDGIYEIYCAWKGGSAHVFCAEVTEGKTRFFDPQTGKDDASNYIQSMKAGRVGVIRIDNKLVNPKIMGLFITK
;
A
#
# COMPACT_ATOMS: atom_id res chain seq x y z
N GLU A 1 10.93 9.43 9.68
CA GLU A 1 11.11 10.21 8.46
C GLU A 1 10.81 9.36 7.22
N MET A 2 10.42 10.01 6.13
CA MET A 2 10.28 9.34 4.84
C MET A 2 11.65 8.96 4.30
N PRO A 3 11.78 7.82 3.59
CA PRO A 3 12.99 7.54 2.84
C PRO A 3 13.32 8.72 1.90
N ASP A 4 14.56 9.20 1.92
CA ASP A 4 14.96 10.42 1.19
C ASP A 4 15.82 10.09 -0.03
N ASN A 5 15.34 9.18 -0.87
CA ASN A 5 16.01 8.80 -2.11
C ASN A 5 15.16 9.06 -3.36
N LEU A 6 14.12 9.88 -3.21
CA LEU A 6 13.31 10.32 -4.35
C LEU A 6 14.06 11.35 -5.17
N THR A 7 13.93 11.27 -6.49
CA THR A 7 14.43 12.30 -7.39
C THR A 7 13.67 13.61 -7.24
N LEU A 8 14.25 14.71 -7.69
CA LEU A 8 13.55 16.00 -7.71
C LEU A 8 12.27 15.94 -8.56
N GLU A 9 12.29 15.22 -9.67
CA GLU A 9 11.11 15.03 -10.53
C GLU A 9 10.01 14.27 -9.80
N GLU A 10 10.37 13.19 -9.10
CA GLU A 10 9.42 12.41 -8.29
C GLU A 10 8.79 13.29 -7.21
N LYS A 11 9.60 14.05 -6.47
CA LYS A 11 9.10 14.97 -5.43
C LYS A 11 8.18 16.03 -6.01
N THR A 12 8.51 16.58 -7.18
CA THR A 12 7.70 17.60 -7.85
C THR A 12 6.35 17.05 -8.30
N ASP A 13 6.33 15.87 -8.90
CA ASP A 13 5.08 15.24 -9.35
C ASP A 13 4.18 14.86 -8.18
N ILE A 14 4.77 14.34 -7.09
CA ILE A 14 4.04 14.04 -5.86
C ILE A 14 3.45 15.32 -5.24
N ALA A 15 4.23 16.40 -5.15
CA ALA A 15 3.75 17.67 -4.61
C ALA A 15 2.58 18.24 -5.43
N ARG A 16 2.68 18.15 -6.75
CA ARG A 16 1.59 18.57 -7.65
C ARG A 16 0.35 17.71 -7.47
N ASN A 17 0.53 16.41 -7.31
CA ASN A 17 -0.57 15.48 -7.06
C ASN A 17 -1.22 15.73 -5.69
N ASN A 18 -0.45 16.12 -4.67
CA ASN A 18 -0.99 16.45 -3.35
C ASN A 18 -1.99 17.61 -3.41
N LEU A 19 -1.81 18.57 -4.32
CA LEU A 19 -2.78 19.65 -4.52
C LEU A 19 -4.12 19.11 -5.07
N LYS A 20 -4.07 18.12 -5.96
CA LYS A 20 -5.27 17.45 -6.46
C LYS A 20 -5.99 16.67 -5.36
N ILE A 21 -5.22 16.03 -4.49
CA ILE A 21 -5.76 15.29 -3.34
C ILE A 21 -6.41 16.24 -2.34
N GLU A 22 -5.76 17.36 -2.01
CA GLU A 22 -6.34 18.40 -1.14
C GLU A 22 -7.69 18.85 -1.66
N LYS A 23 -7.77 19.17 -2.94
CA LYS A 23 -9.01 19.60 -3.59
C LYS A 23 -10.09 18.53 -3.51
N ALA A 24 -9.74 17.26 -3.80
CA ALA A 24 -10.69 16.17 -3.80
C ALA A 24 -11.19 15.80 -2.40
N LEU A 25 -10.34 15.90 -1.38
CA LEU A 25 -10.68 15.65 0.02
C LEU A 25 -11.37 16.86 0.69
N GLY A 26 -11.13 18.07 0.19
CA GLY A 26 -11.60 19.30 0.83
C GLY A 26 -10.81 19.65 2.11
N VAL A 27 -9.56 19.20 2.23
CA VAL A 27 -8.70 19.46 3.39
C VAL A 27 -7.32 19.91 2.94
N THR A 28 -6.63 20.65 3.79
CA THR A 28 -5.26 21.08 3.56
C THR A 28 -4.29 20.05 4.12
N LYS A 29 -3.27 19.70 3.34
CA LYS A 29 -2.21 18.82 3.77
C LYS A 29 -1.39 19.46 4.91
N GLY A 30 -1.18 18.70 5.98
CA GLY A 30 -0.27 19.08 7.06
C GLY A 30 1.18 18.67 6.77
N LYS A 31 1.99 18.65 7.82
CA LYS A 31 3.36 18.14 7.73
C LYS A 31 3.36 16.64 7.48
N PRO A 32 4.33 16.12 6.70
CA PRO A 32 4.53 14.68 6.58
C PRO A 32 4.64 14.01 7.95
N MET A 33 3.97 12.88 8.10
CA MET A 33 4.00 12.12 9.35
C MET A 33 5.14 11.10 9.33
N THR A 34 5.77 10.90 10.49
CA THR A 34 6.67 9.77 10.71
C THR A 34 5.87 8.46 10.69
N TYR A 35 6.57 7.33 10.58
CA TYR A 35 5.94 6.03 10.73
C TYR A 35 5.10 5.93 12.02
N GLU A 36 5.66 6.38 13.15
CA GLU A 36 5.00 6.33 14.45
C GLU A 36 3.74 7.21 14.52
N GLN A 37 3.75 8.34 13.83
CA GLN A 37 2.59 9.23 13.75
C GLN A 37 1.49 8.70 12.84
N ALA A 38 1.85 8.01 11.77
CA ALA A 38 0.92 7.55 10.75
C ALA A 38 0.28 6.20 11.07
N ASN A 39 1.03 5.28 11.71
CA ASN A 39 0.67 3.88 11.91
C ASN A 39 0.04 3.60 13.29
N LYS A 40 0.14 2.37 13.72
CA LYS A 40 -0.35 1.86 15.01
C LYS A 40 -1.86 1.95 15.17
N GLY A 41 -2.57 1.57 14.11
CA GLY A 41 -4.03 1.55 14.10
C GLY A 41 -4.70 2.88 13.79
N LYS A 42 -3.95 3.95 13.61
CA LYS A 42 -4.51 5.28 13.30
C LYS A 42 -5.13 5.34 11.90
N GLU A 43 -4.68 4.50 10.97
CA GLU A 43 -5.27 4.38 9.64
C GLU A 43 -6.67 3.75 9.70
N ASN A 44 -6.91 2.87 10.67
CA ASN A 44 -8.12 2.05 10.75
C ASN A 44 -8.54 1.81 12.21
N PRO A 45 -8.88 2.89 12.97
CA PRO A 45 -9.06 2.77 14.42
C PRO A 45 -10.29 1.96 14.84
N LYS A 46 -11.20 1.68 13.90
CA LYS A 46 -12.40 0.88 14.15
C LYS A 46 -12.22 -0.60 13.81
N PHE A 47 -11.01 -1.03 13.46
CA PHE A 47 -10.72 -2.45 13.22
C PHE A 47 -11.21 -3.32 14.37
N GLY A 48 -11.98 -4.35 14.04
CA GLY A 48 -12.52 -5.27 15.02
C GLY A 48 -13.67 -4.74 15.90
N LYS A 49 -14.10 -3.50 15.70
CA LYS A 49 -15.16 -2.84 16.48
C LYS A 49 -16.44 -2.64 15.68
N GLU A 50 -16.30 -2.33 14.39
CA GLU A 50 -17.44 -2.08 13.50
C GLU A 50 -17.32 -2.89 12.22
N GLU A 51 -18.46 -3.08 11.53
CA GLU A 51 -18.53 -3.81 10.27
C GLU A 51 -17.69 -3.15 9.17
N GLY A 52 -17.06 -3.96 8.34
CA GLY A 52 -16.32 -3.49 7.15
C GLY A 52 -14.86 -3.10 7.42
N TYR A 53 -14.45 -2.99 8.69
CA TYR A 53 -13.08 -2.58 9.05
C TYR A 53 -12.08 -3.76 9.14
N ARG A 54 -12.55 -5.00 8.98
CA ARG A 54 -11.70 -6.19 8.85
C ARG A 54 -11.43 -6.59 7.41
N VAL A 55 -12.04 -5.90 6.44
CA VAL A 55 -12.01 -6.23 5.01
C VAL A 55 -11.70 -5.02 4.13
N ASN A 56 -11.11 -3.98 4.69
CA ASN A 56 -10.76 -2.72 4.01
C ASN A 56 -9.25 -2.55 3.80
N CYS A 57 -8.50 -3.63 3.68
CA CYS A 57 -7.04 -3.59 3.56
C CYS A 57 -6.55 -2.71 2.40
N GLN A 58 -7.24 -2.73 1.26
CA GLN A 58 -6.88 -1.92 0.10
C GLN A 58 -6.98 -0.42 0.37
N THR A 59 -7.92 0.01 1.21
CA THR A 59 -8.07 1.39 1.64
C THR A 59 -7.03 1.74 2.70
N CYS A 60 -6.70 0.81 3.60
CA CYS A 60 -5.77 1.04 4.70
C CYS A 60 -4.33 1.29 4.25
N THR A 61 -3.85 0.58 3.23
CA THR A 61 -2.50 0.81 2.70
C THR A 61 -2.37 2.20 2.07
N VAL A 62 -3.40 2.65 1.35
CA VAL A 62 -3.44 4.01 0.80
C VAL A 62 -3.54 5.04 1.92
N THR A 63 -4.35 4.78 2.95
CA THR A 63 -4.47 5.66 4.11
C THR A 63 -3.12 5.87 4.78
N HIS A 64 -2.34 4.80 4.97
CA HIS A 64 -1.00 4.92 5.51
C HIS A 64 -0.14 5.86 4.66
N MET A 65 -0.13 5.66 3.34
CA MET A 65 0.68 6.49 2.44
C MET A 65 0.24 7.97 2.48
N LEU A 66 -1.06 8.23 2.48
CA LEU A 66 -1.59 9.60 2.58
C LEU A 66 -1.23 10.25 3.92
N ARG A 67 -1.31 9.50 5.02
CA ARG A 67 -0.90 10.01 6.33
C ARG A 67 0.60 10.35 6.34
N ARG A 68 1.44 9.50 5.76
CA ARG A 68 2.88 9.79 5.63
C ARG A 68 3.12 11.09 4.83
N LEU A 69 2.29 11.37 3.85
CA LEU A 69 2.35 12.62 3.08
C LEU A 69 1.86 13.85 3.87
N GLY A 70 1.10 13.65 4.95
CA GLY A 70 0.62 14.73 5.81
C GLY A 70 -0.90 14.90 5.87
N PHE A 71 -1.66 13.96 5.31
CA PHE A 71 -3.13 14.00 5.36
C PHE A 71 -3.64 13.28 6.61
N ASP A 72 -4.33 13.99 7.49
CA ASP A 72 -4.94 13.41 8.69
C ASP A 72 -6.31 12.82 8.36
N ILE A 73 -6.28 11.60 7.87
CA ILE A 73 -7.45 10.86 7.41
C ILE A 73 -7.47 9.44 7.97
N GLU A 74 -8.63 8.82 7.89
CA GLU A 74 -8.85 7.41 8.23
C GLU A 74 -9.46 6.67 7.04
N ALA A 75 -9.27 5.35 7.01
CA ALA A 75 -9.90 4.48 6.04
C ALA A 75 -11.40 4.36 6.31
N LYS A 76 -12.22 4.42 5.27
CA LYS A 76 -13.63 4.03 5.36
C LYS A 76 -13.76 2.50 5.48
N PRO A 77 -14.87 1.99 6.04
CA PRO A 77 -15.15 0.56 6.03
C PRO A 77 -15.47 0.07 4.61
N ASN A 78 -15.25 -1.21 4.35
CA ASN A 78 -15.66 -1.86 3.12
C ASN A 78 -16.92 -2.69 3.36
N ILE A 79 -18.07 -2.04 3.45
CA ILE A 79 -19.37 -2.67 3.67
C ILE A 79 -19.96 -3.02 2.32
N ARG A 80 -20.37 -4.29 2.12
CA ARG A 80 -20.96 -4.77 0.87
C ARG A 80 -20.14 -4.40 -0.36
N GLN A 81 -18.81 -4.53 -0.25
CA GLN A 81 -17.86 -4.19 -1.32
C GLN A 81 -17.88 -2.71 -1.74
N SER A 82 -18.20 -1.81 -0.81
CA SER A 82 -18.29 -0.37 -1.09
C SER A 82 -17.02 0.23 -1.71
N ALA A 83 -15.83 -0.24 -1.31
CA ALA A 83 -14.57 0.21 -1.89
C ALA A 83 -14.46 -0.18 -3.38
N TYR A 84 -14.80 -1.41 -3.72
CA TYR A 84 -14.81 -1.84 -5.12
C TYR A 84 -15.86 -1.09 -5.94
N ASN A 85 -17.05 -0.86 -5.36
CA ASN A 85 -18.11 -0.12 -6.03
C ASN A 85 -17.70 1.33 -6.28
N GLU A 86 -17.01 1.96 -5.33
CA GLU A 86 -16.52 3.33 -5.51
C GLU A 86 -15.47 3.41 -6.62
N MET A 87 -14.53 2.49 -6.66
CA MET A 87 -13.54 2.40 -7.73
C MET A 87 -14.19 2.10 -9.08
N ALA A 88 -15.14 1.17 -9.12
CA ALA A 88 -15.84 0.80 -10.34
C ALA A 88 -16.62 1.97 -10.95
N LYS A 89 -17.25 2.82 -10.13
CA LYS A 89 -17.90 4.06 -10.60
C LYS A 89 -16.94 4.99 -11.32
N GLN A 90 -15.67 4.96 -10.96
CA GLN A 90 -14.62 5.76 -11.57
C GLN A 90 -13.91 5.03 -12.71
N GLY A 91 -14.30 3.79 -13.04
CA GLY A 91 -13.67 2.99 -14.06
C GLY A 91 -12.24 2.57 -13.76
N ILE A 92 -11.88 2.43 -12.48
CA ILE A 92 -10.53 2.07 -12.04
C ILE A 92 -10.48 0.69 -11.40
N THR A 93 -9.33 0.00 -11.56
CA THR A 93 -9.05 -1.27 -10.88
C THR A 93 -8.40 -1.02 -9.52
N TRP A 94 -8.36 -2.04 -8.66
CA TRP A 94 -7.72 -1.93 -7.35
C TRP A 94 -6.22 -1.57 -7.46
N GLU A 95 -5.54 -2.02 -8.50
CA GLU A 95 -4.13 -1.72 -8.76
C GLU A 95 -3.90 -0.24 -9.07
N GLU A 96 -4.93 0.46 -9.57
CA GLU A 96 -4.88 1.89 -9.91
C GLU A 96 -5.18 2.82 -8.73
N ARG A 97 -5.19 2.30 -7.50
CA ARG A 97 -5.17 3.13 -6.29
C ARG A 97 -3.90 3.97 -6.22
N PHE A 98 -2.82 3.44 -6.77
CA PHE A 98 -1.57 4.15 -7.04
C PHE A 98 -1.36 4.22 -8.54
N LEU A 99 -0.74 5.29 -9.00
CA LEU A 99 -0.44 5.51 -10.41
C LEU A 99 1.05 5.79 -10.59
N ASN A 100 1.59 5.37 -11.72
CA ASN A 100 2.89 5.87 -12.16
C ASN A 100 2.83 7.39 -12.35
N ARG A 101 3.97 8.07 -12.34
CA ARG A 101 4.03 9.53 -12.50
C ARG A 101 3.42 10.05 -13.79
N ASP A 102 3.40 9.24 -14.83
CA ASP A 102 2.74 9.54 -16.12
C ASP A 102 1.23 9.27 -16.10
N GLY A 103 0.68 8.86 -14.97
CA GLY A 103 -0.75 8.55 -14.80
C GLY A 103 -1.15 7.15 -15.23
N THR A 104 -0.22 6.32 -15.67
CA THR A 104 -0.51 4.94 -16.07
C THR A 104 -0.62 4.01 -14.87
N LYS A 105 -1.27 2.86 -15.08
CA LYS A 105 -1.40 1.79 -14.10
C LYS A 105 -0.01 1.23 -13.74
N PRO A 106 0.33 1.11 -12.45
CA PRO A 106 1.59 0.51 -12.05
C PRO A 106 1.59 -1.00 -12.29
N ASP A 107 2.77 -1.57 -12.49
CA ASP A 107 2.95 -3.00 -12.71
C ASP A 107 3.50 -3.66 -11.43
N TYR A 108 2.66 -4.42 -10.75
CA TYR A 108 3.08 -5.26 -9.65
C TYR A 108 3.92 -6.41 -10.19
N ASP A 109 5.14 -6.55 -9.68
CA ASP A 109 5.99 -7.68 -10.06
C ASP A 109 5.62 -8.93 -9.28
N TYR A 110 4.64 -9.68 -9.79
CA TYR A 110 4.16 -10.89 -9.14
C TYR A 110 5.19 -12.03 -9.21
N THR A 111 5.23 -12.84 -8.17
CA THR A 111 6.17 -13.97 -8.06
C THR A 111 6.03 -14.98 -9.19
N TYR A 112 4.85 -15.17 -9.76
CA TYR A 112 4.68 -16.07 -10.92
C TYR A 112 5.39 -15.54 -12.18
N LYS A 113 5.46 -14.22 -12.36
CA LYS A 113 6.22 -13.59 -13.46
C LYS A 113 7.73 -13.62 -13.16
N TRP A 114 8.10 -13.26 -11.95
CA TRP A 114 9.49 -13.29 -11.49
C TRP A 114 10.09 -14.69 -11.59
N GLN A 115 9.33 -15.70 -11.20
CA GLN A 115 9.70 -17.13 -11.31
C GLN A 115 10.13 -17.49 -12.74
N VAL A 116 9.34 -17.07 -13.74
CA VAL A 116 9.63 -17.34 -15.16
C VAL A 116 10.93 -16.66 -15.59
N ARG A 117 11.10 -15.38 -15.22
CA ARG A 117 12.34 -14.64 -15.55
C ARG A 117 13.58 -15.26 -14.92
N LYS A 118 13.45 -15.84 -13.74
CA LYS A 118 14.56 -16.52 -13.03
C LYS A 118 14.79 -17.95 -13.53
N GLY A 119 13.94 -18.49 -14.38
CA GLY A 119 14.03 -19.86 -14.85
C GLY A 119 13.64 -20.92 -13.81
N TYR A 120 12.92 -20.54 -12.76
CA TYR A 120 12.45 -21.46 -11.73
C TYR A 120 11.17 -22.15 -12.18
N GLN A 121 11.07 -23.46 -11.95
CA GLN A 121 9.86 -24.23 -12.30
C GLN A 121 8.72 -24.02 -11.31
N VAL A 122 9.04 -23.79 -10.03
CA VAL A 122 8.06 -23.59 -8.97
C VAL A 122 8.55 -22.51 -8.00
N MET A 123 7.61 -21.87 -7.32
CA MET A 123 7.91 -21.03 -6.17
C MET A 123 7.86 -21.85 -4.88
N ASN A 124 8.72 -21.49 -3.93
CA ASN A 124 8.74 -22.06 -2.58
C ASN A 124 9.18 -20.99 -1.57
N ALA A 125 9.24 -21.35 -0.29
CA ALA A 125 9.59 -20.42 0.76
C ALA A 125 10.98 -19.76 0.58
N ASN A 126 11.97 -20.51 0.13
CA ASN A 126 13.33 -19.99 -0.08
C ASN A 126 13.37 -19.01 -1.26
N ARG A 127 12.67 -19.32 -2.36
CA ARG A 127 12.57 -18.44 -3.53
C ARG A 127 11.74 -17.18 -3.23
N LEU A 128 10.74 -17.29 -2.35
CA LEU A 128 10.00 -16.11 -1.87
C LEU A 128 10.91 -15.18 -1.07
N LYS A 129 11.80 -15.72 -0.23
CA LYS A 129 12.80 -14.90 0.48
C LYS A 129 13.78 -14.22 -0.48
N GLU A 130 14.22 -14.93 -1.53
CA GLU A 130 15.06 -14.37 -2.59
C GLU A 130 14.34 -13.22 -3.31
N TYR A 131 13.07 -13.42 -3.65
CA TYR A 131 12.22 -12.41 -4.26
C TYR A 131 12.14 -11.14 -3.39
N PHE A 132 11.86 -11.28 -2.10
CA PHE A 132 11.79 -10.15 -1.19
C PHE A 132 13.14 -9.43 -1.05
N ARG A 133 14.25 -10.15 -0.98
CA ARG A 133 15.58 -9.54 -0.94
C ARG A 133 15.83 -8.69 -2.20
N GLU A 134 15.38 -9.14 -3.34
CA GLU A 134 15.52 -8.40 -4.60
C GLU A 134 14.61 -7.18 -4.63
N LYS A 135 13.36 -7.30 -4.17
CA LYS A 135 12.40 -6.18 -4.19
C LYS A 135 12.69 -5.10 -3.15
N PHE A 136 13.26 -5.44 -2.02
CA PHE A 136 13.52 -4.51 -0.91
C PHE A 136 14.96 -4.03 -0.86
N ARG A 137 15.60 -3.84 -2.01
CA ARG A 137 16.97 -3.31 -2.09
C ARG A 137 17.04 -1.81 -1.83
N GLU A 138 16.08 -1.06 -2.30
CA GLU A 138 16.05 0.39 -2.15
C GLU A 138 15.20 0.78 -0.94
N ASP A 139 15.66 1.79 -0.21
CA ASP A 139 14.85 2.41 0.83
C ASP A 139 13.57 2.97 0.22
N GLY A 140 12.46 2.75 0.89
CA GLY A 140 11.15 3.14 0.38
C GLY A 140 10.02 2.52 1.18
N ILE A 141 8.80 2.88 0.79
CA ILE A 141 7.58 2.29 1.30
C ILE A 141 6.98 1.44 0.18
N TYR A 142 6.61 0.22 0.52
CA TYR A 142 6.14 -0.79 -0.44
C TYR A 142 4.78 -1.31 -0.03
N GLU A 143 3.95 -1.65 -1.01
CA GLU A 143 2.75 -2.45 -0.79
C GLU A 143 3.03 -3.89 -1.20
N ILE A 144 2.55 -4.83 -0.41
CA ILE A 144 2.64 -6.26 -0.66
C ILE A 144 1.24 -6.80 -0.85
N TYR A 145 0.99 -7.40 -2.01
CA TYR A 145 -0.17 -8.26 -2.23
C TYR A 145 0.23 -9.70 -1.96
N CYS A 146 -0.63 -10.46 -1.29
CA CYS A 146 -0.45 -11.89 -1.15
C CYS A 146 -1.80 -12.62 -1.15
N ALA A 147 -1.81 -13.82 -1.73
CA ALA A 147 -2.87 -14.79 -1.50
C ALA A 147 -2.46 -15.67 -0.31
N TRP A 148 -3.41 -15.93 0.58
CA TRP A 148 -3.18 -16.78 1.73
C TRP A 148 -3.30 -18.27 1.39
N LYS A 149 -2.54 -19.13 2.03
CA LYS A 149 -2.65 -20.59 1.89
C LYS A 149 -4.04 -21.09 2.26
N GLY A 150 -4.70 -20.45 3.23
CA GLY A 150 -6.04 -20.78 3.67
C GLY A 150 -7.18 -20.23 2.80
N GLY A 151 -6.88 -19.54 1.72
CA GLY A 151 -7.82 -18.82 0.87
C GLY A 151 -7.86 -17.33 1.17
N SER A 152 -8.56 -16.56 0.32
CA SER A 152 -8.58 -15.11 0.34
C SER A 152 -7.21 -14.45 0.04
N ALA A 153 -7.19 -13.14 0.03
CA ALA A 153 -6.00 -12.33 -0.28
C ALA A 153 -5.93 -11.11 0.64
N HIS A 154 -4.77 -10.48 0.67
CA HIS A 154 -4.53 -9.32 1.53
C HIS A 154 -3.51 -8.38 0.91
N VAL A 155 -3.58 -7.11 1.26
CA VAL A 155 -2.52 -6.14 1.01
C VAL A 155 -2.08 -5.54 2.34
N PHE A 156 -0.78 -5.37 2.50
CA PHE A 156 -0.16 -4.72 3.64
C PHE A 156 1.13 -4.05 3.20
N CYS A 157 1.96 -3.58 4.11
CA CYS A 157 3.08 -2.73 3.77
C CYS A 157 4.41 -3.27 4.26
N ALA A 158 5.47 -2.82 3.60
CA ALA A 158 6.83 -2.87 4.13
C ALA A 158 7.47 -1.50 4.00
N GLU A 159 8.33 -1.16 4.93
CA GLU A 159 9.20 0.00 4.83
C GLU A 159 10.65 -0.44 4.94
N VAL A 160 11.47 0.01 4.01
CA VAL A 160 12.92 -0.24 4.01
C VAL A 160 13.61 1.05 4.37
N THR A 161 14.39 1.02 5.44
CA THR A 161 15.16 2.16 5.94
C THR A 161 16.56 1.69 6.29
N GLU A 162 17.57 2.30 5.67
CA GLU A 162 18.98 1.91 5.86
C GLU A 162 19.21 0.41 5.65
N GLY A 163 18.56 -0.14 4.62
CA GLY A 163 18.66 -1.56 4.28
C GLY A 163 17.90 -2.52 5.19
N LYS A 164 17.18 -2.02 6.19
CA LYS A 164 16.37 -2.85 7.11
C LYS A 164 14.89 -2.80 6.69
N THR A 165 14.27 -3.97 6.61
CA THR A 165 12.86 -4.10 6.21
C THR A 165 11.97 -4.30 7.43
N ARG A 166 10.94 -3.48 7.54
CA ARG A 166 9.85 -3.64 8.50
C ARG A 166 8.57 -4.00 7.73
N PHE A 167 7.98 -5.13 8.07
CA PHE A 167 6.63 -5.49 7.60
C PHE A 167 5.61 -5.03 8.61
N PHE A 168 4.56 -4.35 8.16
CA PHE A 168 3.50 -3.86 9.04
C PHE A 168 2.14 -3.87 8.33
N ASP A 169 1.08 -3.92 9.10
CA ASP A 169 -0.28 -4.02 8.57
C ASP A 169 -1.13 -2.81 9.00
N PRO A 170 -1.37 -1.86 8.08
CA PRO A 170 -2.21 -0.70 8.38
C PRO A 170 -3.66 -1.04 8.74
N GLN A 171 -4.18 -2.18 8.27
CA GLN A 171 -5.55 -2.59 8.59
C GLN A 171 -5.71 -2.97 10.07
N THR A 172 -4.77 -3.75 10.60
CA THR A 172 -4.84 -4.28 11.96
C THR A 172 -4.09 -3.43 12.98
N GLY A 173 -3.21 -2.56 12.52
CA GLY A 173 -2.28 -1.80 13.37
C GLY A 173 -1.05 -2.60 13.80
N LYS A 174 -0.81 -3.77 13.22
CA LYS A 174 0.30 -4.64 13.58
C LYS A 174 1.64 -4.07 13.11
N ASP A 175 2.56 -3.83 14.04
CA ASP A 175 3.87 -3.21 13.77
C ASP A 175 4.90 -4.18 13.18
N ASP A 176 4.72 -5.47 13.40
CA ASP A 176 5.56 -6.53 12.86
C ASP A 176 4.67 -7.61 12.25
N ALA A 177 4.54 -7.56 10.94
CA ALA A 177 3.78 -8.54 10.15
C ALA A 177 4.69 -9.57 9.47
N SER A 178 5.94 -9.73 9.89
CA SER A 178 6.89 -10.66 9.28
C SER A 178 6.40 -12.11 9.31
N ASN A 179 5.60 -12.49 10.31
CA ASN A 179 5.01 -13.82 10.41
C ASN A 179 3.96 -14.11 9.32
N TYR A 180 3.47 -13.11 8.59
CA TYR A 180 2.55 -13.31 7.47
C TYR A 180 3.20 -14.13 6.35
N ILE A 181 4.52 -14.06 6.20
CA ILE A 181 5.26 -14.70 5.09
C ILE A 181 5.02 -16.19 5.04
N GLN A 182 4.99 -16.87 6.19
CA GLN A 182 4.79 -18.33 6.27
C GLN A 182 3.37 -18.76 5.85
N SER A 183 2.41 -17.86 5.83
CA SER A 183 1.02 -18.12 5.43
C SER A 183 0.72 -17.74 3.98
N MET A 184 1.69 -17.18 3.26
CA MET A 184 1.53 -16.76 1.88
C MET A 184 1.68 -17.92 0.91
N LYS A 185 0.87 -17.90 -0.17
CA LYS A 185 1.14 -18.72 -1.35
C LYS A 185 2.31 -18.09 -2.10
N ALA A 186 3.47 -18.77 -2.11
CA ALA A 186 4.69 -18.22 -2.69
C ALA A 186 4.56 -17.81 -4.16
N GLY A 187 3.71 -18.50 -4.94
CA GLY A 187 3.45 -18.18 -6.35
C GLY A 187 2.46 -17.05 -6.57
N ARG A 188 1.89 -16.47 -5.52
CA ARG A 188 0.87 -15.41 -5.59
C ARG A 188 1.16 -14.26 -4.64
N VAL A 189 2.34 -13.68 -4.79
CA VAL A 189 2.78 -12.50 -4.05
C VAL A 189 3.20 -11.45 -5.07
N GLY A 190 2.89 -10.19 -4.79
CA GLY A 190 3.30 -9.06 -5.63
C GLY A 190 3.77 -7.90 -4.76
N VAL A 191 4.83 -7.23 -5.18
CA VAL A 191 5.38 -6.07 -4.48
C VAL A 191 5.45 -4.89 -5.41
N ILE A 192 5.09 -3.73 -4.91
CA ILE A 192 5.25 -2.46 -5.61
C ILE A 192 5.72 -1.39 -4.61
N ARG A 193 6.67 -0.56 -5.04
CA ARG A 193 7.04 0.64 -4.28
C ARG A 193 5.95 1.69 -4.45
N ILE A 194 5.48 2.30 -3.35
CA ILE A 194 4.35 3.25 -3.37
C ILE A 194 4.73 4.68 -3.01
N ASP A 195 5.83 4.92 -2.32
CA ASP A 195 6.24 6.29 -1.95
C ASP A 195 6.78 7.10 -3.15
N ASN A 196 7.11 6.44 -4.26
CA ASN A 196 7.49 7.06 -5.52
C ASN A 196 6.36 7.05 -6.57
N LYS A 197 5.15 6.71 -6.17
CA LYS A 197 3.95 6.71 -7.01
C LYS A 197 3.05 7.89 -6.65
N LEU A 198 2.03 8.11 -7.47
CA LEU A 198 0.95 9.05 -7.18
C LEU A 198 -0.21 8.26 -6.58
N VAL A 199 -0.78 8.76 -5.48
CA VAL A 199 -2.09 8.27 -5.02
C VAL A 199 -3.14 8.80 -5.99
N ASN A 200 -4.05 7.94 -6.46
CA ASN A 200 -5.06 8.31 -7.43
C ASN A 200 -6.10 9.25 -6.80
N PRO A 201 -6.22 10.51 -7.25
CA PRO A 201 -7.18 11.45 -6.67
C PRO A 201 -8.66 11.01 -6.80
N LYS A 202 -8.95 10.10 -7.72
CA LYS A 202 -10.32 9.61 -7.95
C LYS A 202 -10.86 8.72 -6.83
N ILE A 203 -10.00 8.20 -5.94
CA ILE A 203 -10.44 7.30 -4.86
C ILE A 203 -10.65 8.02 -3.53
N MET A 204 -10.66 9.33 -3.52
CA MET A 204 -10.75 10.10 -2.25
C MET A 204 -12.07 9.87 -1.49
N GLY A 205 -13.10 9.33 -2.14
CA GLY A 205 -14.31 8.87 -1.47
C GLY A 205 -14.13 7.68 -0.51
N LEU A 206 -12.96 7.04 -0.51
CA LEU A 206 -12.63 5.92 0.39
C LEU A 206 -12.13 6.36 1.77
N PHE A 207 -12.03 7.66 2.04
CA PHE A 207 -11.40 8.18 3.24
C PHE A 207 -12.33 9.08 4.04
N ILE A 208 -12.16 9.05 5.37
CA ILE A 208 -12.81 9.94 6.32
C ILE A 208 -11.80 11.04 6.66
N THR A 209 -12.20 12.28 6.44
CA THR A 209 -11.41 13.46 6.82
C THR A 209 -11.67 13.83 8.26
N LYS A 210 -10.65 14.39 8.93
CA LYS A 210 -10.74 14.90 10.31
C LYS A 210 -10.63 16.43 10.32
#